data_a4c5143ea2c0ce8327f25938499cf459
#
_entry.id   a4c5143ea2c0ce8327f25938499cf459
#
_cell.length_a   1.000
_cell.length_b   1.000
_cell.length_c   1.000
_cell.angle_alpha   90.00
_cell.angle_beta   90.00
_cell.angle_gamma   90.00
#
_symmetry.space_group_name_H-M   'P 1'
#
loop_
_entity.id
_entity.type
_entity.pdbx_description
1 polymer ?
#
loop_
_entity_poly.entity_id
_entity_poly.type
_entity_poly.pdbx_seq_one_letter_code
_entity_poly.pdbx_strand_id
1 'polypeptide(L)'
;SEKVSLTVDSPAYLNEYEKFVLKRLNKFYTIDKIERIKPIINQESDISLRLIDWTLTNYCKKYVIVIRKRNGEIVDIYETYKAKLDSYPKNELLDVFKRGSRIRFYYSDNEDDYIITSVKQLNIFKWLLEDEILDYIEKYREQINEDHRESLRRSKTNKAKNRGKGKKSRRQELSKSAYKRCIRVSQKNIISLAPD
;
A
#
# COMPACT_ATOMS: atom_id res chain seq x y z
N SER A 1 22.89 -9.28 -10.38
CA SER A 1 21.59 -9.57 -9.74
C SER A 1 21.19 -10.99 -10.07
N GLU A 2 21.37 -11.88 -9.13
CA GLU A 2 20.96 -13.28 -9.26
C GLU A 2 19.44 -13.37 -9.36
N LYS A 3 18.98 -14.10 -10.36
CA LYS A 3 17.55 -14.40 -10.55
C LYS A 3 17.16 -15.47 -9.53
N VAL A 4 16.27 -15.11 -8.63
CA VAL A 4 15.67 -16.04 -7.68
C VAL A 4 14.75 -17.02 -8.43
N SER A 5 15.02 -18.30 -8.33
CA SER A 5 14.13 -19.36 -8.78
C SER A 5 13.09 -19.61 -7.68
N LEU A 6 11.83 -19.25 -7.95
CA LEU A 6 10.78 -19.26 -6.94
C LEU A 6 9.97 -20.54 -6.99
N THR A 7 10.09 -21.33 -5.96
CA THR A 7 9.18 -22.43 -5.65
C THR A 7 8.08 -21.90 -4.72
N VAL A 8 6.84 -21.97 -5.14
CA VAL A 8 5.69 -21.62 -4.31
C VAL A 8 5.07 -22.90 -3.79
N ASP A 9 5.17 -23.17 -2.50
CA ASP A 9 4.41 -24.21 -1.85
C ASP A 9 2.93 -23.84 -1.80
N SER A 10 2.14 -24.49 -2.61
CA SER A 10 0.68 -24.46 -2.78
C SER A 10 0.16 -23.78 -4.05
N PRO A 11 0.52 -24.24 -5.24
CA PRO A 11 -0.12 -23.75 -6.47
C PRO A 11 -1.61 -24.14 -6.56
N ALA A 12 -2.08 -25.08 -5.75
CA ALA A 12 -3.45 -25.62 -5.80
C ALA A 12 -4.55 -24.62 -5.39
N TYR A 13 -4.19 -23.55 -4.67
CA TYR A 13 -5.18 -22.57 -4.16
C TYR A 13 -5.16 -21.21 -4.87
N LEU A 14 -4.25 -21.01 -5.83
CA LEU A 14 -4.19 -19.78 -6.61
C LEU A 14 -5.05 -19.93 -7.87
N ASN A 15 -5.90 -18.91 -8.11
CA ASN A 15 -6.61 -18.82 -9.38
C ASN A 15 -5.65 -18.49 -10.53
N GLU A 16 -6.10 -18.68 -11.79
CA GLU A 16 -5.25 -18.47 -12.98
C GLU A 16 -4.71 -17.03 -13.07
N TYR A 17 -5.47 -16.07 -12.60
CA TYR A 17 -5.06 -14.67 -12.61
C TYR A 17 -3.98 -14.39 -11.54
N GLU A 18 -4.11 -14.95 -10.34
CA GLU A 18 -3.07 -14.88 -9.32
C GLU A 18 -1.77 -15.56 -9.80
N LYS A 19 -1.85 -16.70 -10.46
CA LYS A 19 -0.69 -17.38 -11.08
C LYS A 19 -0.01 -16.48 -12.12
N PHE A 20 -0.80 -15.82 -12.98
CA PHE A 20 -0.27 -14.90 -13.99
C PHE A 20 0.45 -13.71 -13.34
N VAL A 21 -0.16 -13.09 -12.32
CA VAL A 21 0.46 -11.98 -11.59
C VAL A 21 1.72 -12.45 -10.87
N LEU A 22 1.71 -13.62 -10.25
CA LEU A 22 2.87 -14.18 -9.56
C LEU A 22 4.08 -14.33 -10.49
N LYS A 23 3.89 -14.77 -11.75
CA LYS A 23 4.98 -14.83 -12.75
C LYS A 23 5.63 -13.46 -13.00
N ARG A 24 4.85 -12.38 -12.96
CA ARG A 24 5.37 -11.01 -13.11
C ARG A 24 6.09 -10.55 -11.84
N LEU A 25 5.57 -10.90 -10.67
CA LEU A 25 6.18 -10.59 -9.38
C LEU A 25 7.54 -11.27 -9.24
N ASN A 26 7.66 -12.52 -9.67
CA ASN A 26 8.91 -13.27 -9.69
C ASN A 26 10.01 -12.58 -10.50
N LYS A 27 9.65 -11.93 -11.61
CA LYS A 27 10.60 -11.16 -12.43
C LYS A 27 10.99 -9.82 -11.81
N PHE A 28 10.14 -9.28 -10.95
CA PHE A 28 10.34 -7.96 -10.35
C PHE A 28 11.17 -8.02 -9.07
N TYR A 29 10.90 -9.00 -8.20
CA TYR A 29 11.55 -9.09 -6.91
C TYR A 29 12.98 -9.61 -7.03
N THR A 30 13.90 -8.86 -6.43
CA THR A 30 15.29 -9.23 -6.15
C THR A 30 15.45 -9.41 -4.65
N ILE A 31 16.55 -9.99 -4.21
CA ILE A 31 16.87 -10.17 -2.79
C ILE A 31 16.76 -8.83 -2.05
N ASP A 32 17.40 -7.76 -2.54
CA ASP A 32 17.38 -6.43 -1.93
C ASP A 32 15.96 -5.89 -1.72
N LYS A 33 15.07 -6.09 -2.71
CA LYS A 33 13.68 -5.65 -2.61
C LYS A 33 12.90 -6.45 -1.57
N ILE A 34 13.16 -7.74 -1.48
CA ILE A 34 12.54 -8.59 -0.45
C ILE A 34 13.06 -8.23 0.93
N GLU A 35 14.36 -8.05 1.11
CA GLU A 35 14.95 -7.63 2.37
C GLU A 35 14.38 -6.30 2.87
N ARG A 36 14.09 -5.38 1.96
CA ARG A 36 13.45 -4.10 2.30
C ARG A 36 12.01 -4.26 2.80
N ILE A 37 11.21 -5.14 2.21
CA ILE A 37 9.79 -5.30 2.58
C ILE A 37 9.54 -6.37 3.64
N LYS A 38 10.45 -7.33 3.82
CA LYS A 38 10.34 -8.45 4.77
C LYS A 38 10.08 -7.97 6.20
N PRO A 39 10.82 -7.00 6.78
CA PRO A 39 10.55 -6.51 8.13
C PRO A 39 9.16 -5.90 8.27
N ILE A 40 8.66 -5.21 7.22
CA ILE A 40 7.33 -4.62 7.22
C ILE A 40 6.26 -5.71 7.20
N ILE A 41 6.40 -6.71 6.33
CA ILE A 41 5.48 -7.84 6.20
C ILE A 41 5.44 -8.68 7.48
N ASN A 42 6.58 -8.87 8.13
CA ASN A 42 6.70 -9.61 9.39
C ASN A 42 6.31 -8.78 10.63
N GLN A 43 6.03 -7.49 10.47
CA GLN A 43 5.72 -6.57 11.57
C GLN A 43 6.91 -6.35 12.54
N GLU A 44 8.11 -6.39 12.02
CA GLU A 44 9.39 -6.13 12.72
C GLU A 44 9.91 -4.71 12.45
N SER A 45 9.21 -3.95 11.60
CA SER A 45 9.54 -2.58 11.21
C SER A 45 8.68 -1.55 11.94
N ASP A 46 9.21 -0.35 12.10
CA ASP A 46 8.46 0.83 12.55
C ASP A 46 7.33 1.22 11.59
N ILE A 47 7.39 0.76 10.35
CA ILE A 47 6.32 0.93 9.36
C ILE A 47 5.38 -0.26 9.46
N SER A 48 4.20 -0.04 10.03
CA SER A 48 3.18 -1.08 10.09
C SER A 48 2.37 -1.15 8.80
N LEU A 49 1.83 -2.33 8.51
CA LEU A 49 0.88 -2.51 7.39
C LEU A 49 -0.33 -1.57 7.52
N ARG A 50 -0.76 -1.27 8.74
CA ARG A 50 -1.84 -0.32 9.02
C ARG A 50 -1.48 1.11 8.66
N LEU A 51 -0.23 1.50 8.87
CA LEU A 51 0.26 2.82 8.46
C LEU A 51 0.25 2.98 6.95
N ILE A 52 0.68 1.95 6.23
CA ILE A 52 0.63 1.94 4.76
C ILE A 52 -0.82 2.05 4.28
N ASP A 53 -1.72 1.22 4.80
CA ASP A 53 -3.14 1.26 4.46
C ASP A 53 -3.76 2.64 4.73
N TRP A 54 -3.48 3.22 5.90
CA TRP A 54 -3.92 4.57 6.26
C TRP A 54 -3.40 5.62 5.30
N THR A 55 -2.13 5.53 4.91
CA THR A 55 -1.51 6.47 3.97
C THR A 55 -2.25 6.47 2.64
N LEU A 56 -2.49 5.30 2.07
CA LEU A 56 -3.11 5.15 0.75
C LEU A 56 -4.59 5.54 0.76
N THR A 57 -5.33 5.14 1.78
CA THR A 57 -6.79 5.27 1.82
C THR A 57 -7.28 6.60 2.39
N ASN A 58 -6.53 7.21 3.31
CA ASN A 58 -6.96 8.39 4.06
C ASN A 58 -5.99 9.57 3.95
N TYR A 59 -4.72 9.37 4.31
CA TYR A 59 -3.76 10.46 4.40
C TYR A 59 -3.53 11.15 3.04
N CYS A 60 -3.19 10.38 2.00
CA CYS A 60 -2.95 10.91 0.67
C CYS A 60 -4.22 11.51 0.03
N LYS A 61 -5.40 11.00 0.39
CA LYS A 61 -6.68 11.59 0.01
C LYS A 61 -6.90 12.94 0.67
N LYS A 62 -6.66 13.03 1.99
CA LYS A 62 -6.88 14.23 2.80
C LYS A 62 -5.95 15.37 2.40
N TYR A 63 -4.67 15.07 2.22
CA TYR A 63 -3.63 16.06 1.98
C TYR A 63 -3.23 16.19 0.50
N VAL A 64 -3.76 15.35 -0.39
CA VAL A 64 -3.46 15.34 -1.84
C VAL A 64 -1.95 15.26 -2.09
N ILE A 65 -1.34 14.15 -1.73
CA ILE A 65 0.11 13.97 -1.81
C ILE A 65 0.52 13.66 -3.24
N VAL A 66 1.35 14.53 -3.78
CA VAL A 66 1.96 14.38 -5.11
C VAL A 66 3.48 14.34 -4.93
N ILE A 67 4.11 13.28 -5.41
CA ILE A 67 5.55 13.07 -5.29
C ILE A 67 6.22 13.14 -6.66
N ARG A 68 7.49 13.58 -6.69
CA ARG A 68 8.37 13.47 -7.84
C ARG A 68 9.36 12.35 -7.57
N LYS A 69 9.31 11.31 -8.41
CA LYS A 69 10.26 10.19 -8.37
C LYS A 69 11.66 10.64 -8.79
N ARG A 70 12.67 9.83 -8.46
CA ARG A 70 14.07 10.07 -8.87
C ARG A 70 14.24 10.15 -10.38
N ASN A 71 13.39 9.45 -11.14
CA ASN A 71 13.39 9.52 -12.61
C ASN A 71 12.67 10.76 -13.17
N GLY A 72 12.16 11.65 -12.31
CA GLY A 72 11.45 12.88 -12.69
C GLY A 72 9.94 12.71 -12.89
N GLU A 73 9.43 11.49 -12.89
CA GLU A 73 8.00 11.22 -13.03
C GLU A 73 7.20 11.73 -11.83
N ILE A 74 6.03 12.28 -12.09
CA ILE A 74 5.13 12.84 -11.07
C ILE A 74 3.99 11.88 -10.80
N VAL A 75 3.76 11.53 -9.55
CA VAL A 75 2.74 10.58 -9.10
C VAL A 75 1.85 11.22 -8.04
N ASP A 76 0.55 11.32 -8.33
CA ASP A 76 -0.47 11.53 -7.29
C ASP A 76 -0.79 10.18 -6.67
N ILE A 77 -0.38 9.97 -5.42
CA ILE A 77 -0.45 8.67 -4.76
C ILE A 77 -1.89 8.15 -4.69
N TYR A 78 -2.85 9.03 -4.32
CA TYR A 78 -4.24 8.59 -4.14
C TYR A 78 -4.94 8.29 -5.47
N GLU A 79 -4.77 9.15 -6.48
CA GLU A 79 -5.40 8.91 -7.79
C GLU A 79 -4.80 7.69 -8.48
N THR A 80 -3.47 7.49 -8.36
CA THR A 80 -2.81 6.28 -8.88
C THR A 80 -3.30 5.02 -8.15
N TYR A 81 -3.45 5.06 -6.82
CA TYR A 81 -3.99 3.95 -6.05
C TYR A 81 -5.42 3.61 -6.48
N LYS A 82 -6.27 4.62 -6.63
CA LYS A 82 -7.65 4.45 -7.09
C LYS A 82 -7.72 3.85 -8.48
N ALA A 83 -6.94 4.38 -9.43
CA ALA A 83 -6.87 3.85 -10.79
C ALA A 83 -6.42 2.38 -10.83
N LYS A 84 -5.46 2.01 -9.96
CA LYS A 84 -5.04 0.61 -9.83
C LYS A 84 -6.14 -0.28 -9.24
N LEU A 85 -6.89 0.17 -8.25
CA LEU A 85 -8.04 -0.57 -7.72
C LEU A 85 -9.12 -0.78 -8.77
N ASP A 86 -9.39 0.24 -9.59
CA ASP A 86 -10.40 0.18 -10.66
C ASP A 86 -9.97 -0.73 -11.83
N SER A 87 -8.66 -0.89 -12.07
CA SER A 87 -8.13 -1.75 -13.13
C SER A 87 -8.11 -3.24 -12.79
N TYR A 88 -8.32 -3.62 -11.53
CA TYR A 88 -8.40 -5.02 -11.12
C TYR A 88 -9.85 -5.42 -10.82
N PRO A 89 -10.34 -6.56 -11.32
CA PRO A 89 -11.70 -7.01 -11.03
C PRO A 89 -11.88 -7.21 -9.52
N LYS A 90 -12.84 -6.48 -8.94
CA LYS A 90 -13.33 -6.61 -7.55
C LYS A 90 -12.27 -6.52 -6.44
N ASN A 91 -11.30 -5.63 -6.53
CA ASN A 91 -10.26 -5.44 -5.50
C ASN A 91 -9.41 -6.70 -5.20
N GLU A 92 -9.33 -7.63 -6.14
CA GLU A 92 -8.78 -8.96 -5.86
C GLU A 92 -7.26 -9.01 -5.81
N LEU A 93 -6.53 -7.98 -6.26
CA LEU A 93 -5.07 -8.07 -6.39
C LEU A 93 -4.25 -6.98 -5.71
N LEU A 94 -4.88 -6.10 -4.92
CA LEU A 94 -4.17 -5.11 -4.12
C LEU A 94 -4.68 -5.14 -2.68
N ASP A 95 -3.92 -5.72 -1.80
CA ASP A 95 -4.21 -5.70 -0.36
C ASP A 95 -2.89 -5.60 0.42
N VAL A 96 -2.78 -4.60 1.28
CA VAL A 96 -1.61 -4.42 2.15
C VAL A 96 -1.50 -5.56 3.16
N PHE A 97 -2.64 -6.12 3.57
CA PHE A 97 -2.69 -7.21 4.55
C PHE A 97 -2.60 -8.57 3.87
N LYS A 98 -2.20 -9.59 4.64
CA LYS A 98 -2.09 -11.00 4.16
C LYS A 98 -3.47 -11.68 4.02
N ARG A 99 -4.43 -11.04 3.32
CA ARG A 99 -5.74 -11.64 3.08
C ARG A 99 -5.73 -12.50 1.83
N GLY A 100 -6.53 -13.57 1.83
CA GLY A 100 -6.59 -14.52 0.72
C GLY A 100 -5.60 -15.68 0.85
N SER A 101 -5.30 -16.33 -0.27
CA SER A 101 -4.40 -17.47 -0.33
C SER A 101 -2.98 -17.08 0.07
N ARG A 102 -2.47 -17.73 1.12
CA ARG A 102 -1.11 -17.49 1.59
C ARG A 102 -0.15 -18.37 0.82
N ILE A 103 1.01 -17.79 0.50
CA ILE A 103 2.10 -18.46 -0.19
C ILE A 103 3.39 -18.30 0.61
N ARG A 104 4.28 -19.29 0.51
CA ARG A 104 5.68 -19.11 0.85
C ARG A 104 6.40 -18.59 -0.39
N PHE A 105 6.96 -17.42 -0.28
CA PHE A 105 7.71 -16.80 -1.35
C PHE A 105 9.19 -16.90 -1.03
N TYR A 106 9.88 -17.83 -1.71
CA TYR A 106 11.30 -18.07 -1.54
C TYR A 106 12.07 -17.02 -2.36
N TYR A 107 13.12 -16.46 -1.80
CA TYR A 107 13.90 -15.40 -2.44
C TYR A 107 15.39 -15.71 -2.55
N SER A 108 15.82 -16.91 -2.18
CA SER A 108 17.13 -17.48 -2.42
C SER A 108 17.00 -18.99 -2.71
N ASP A 109 18.13 -19.63 -3.04
CA ASP A 109 18.19 -21.09 -3.23
C ASP A 109 18.16 -21.88 -1.90
N ASN A 110 18.20 -21.18 -0.75
CA ASN A 110 18.06 -21.77 0.56
C ASN A 110 16.57 -21.91 0.92
N GLU A 111 16.14 -23.11 1.28
CA GLU A 111 14.75 -23.42 1.65
C GLU A 111 14.26 -22.68 2.92
N ASP A 112 15.17 -22.15 3.73
CA ASP A 112 14.85 -21.34 4.90
C ASP A 112 14.61 -19.86 4.58
N ASP A 113 14.99 -19.42 3.37
CA ASP A 113 14.88 -18.04 2.94
C ASP A 113 13.55 -17.76 2.23
N TYR A 114 12.49 -17.67 3.00
CA TYR A 114 11.16 -17.35 2.49
C TYR A 114 10.44 -16.29 3.34
N ILE A 115 9.41 -15.70 2.76
CA ILE A 115 8.42 -14.90 3.47
C ILE A 115 7.02 -15.50 3.29
N ILE A 116 6.21 -15.45 4.35
CA ILE A 116 4.79 -15.81 4.28
C ILE A 116 4.01 -14.57 3.89
N THR A 117 3.40 -14.59 2.71
CA THR A 117 2.71 -13.44 2.12
C THR A 117 1.51 -13.90 1.30
N SER A 118 0.95 -13.01 0.48
CA SER A 118 -0.05 -13.33 -0.54
C SER A 118 0.31 -12.63 -1.85
N VAL A 119 -0.21 -13.13 -2.97
CA VAL A 119 -0.03 -12.48 -4.29
C VAL A 119 -0.50 -11.02 -4.26
N LYS A 120 -1.60 -10.75 -3.57
CA LYS A 120 -2.17 -9.40 -3.40
C LYS A 120 -1.23 -8.47 -2.64
N GLN A 121 -0.62 -8.97 -1.57
CA GLN A 121 0.33 -8.21 -0.76
C GLN A 121 1.61 -7.93 -1.54
N LEU A 122 2.18 -8.91 -2.21
CA LEU A 122 3.35 -8.70 -3.07
C LEU A 122 3.06 -7.70 -4.19
N ASN A 123 1.88 -7.75 -4.78
CA ASN A 123 1.52 -6.86 -5.89
C ASN A 123 1.41 -5.40 -5.45
N ILE A 124 0.84 -5.12 -4.28
CA ILE A 124 0.80 -3.76 -3.76
C ILE A 124 2.19 -3.27 -3.35
N PHE A 125 3.02 -4.10 -2.71
CA PHE A 125 4.40 -3.73 -2.38
C PHE A 125 5.27 -3.50 -3.62
N LYS A 126 5.05 -4.27 -4.70
CA LYS A 126 5.68 -3.98 -6.00
C LYS A 126 5.39 -2.54 -6.42
N TRP A 127 4.13 -2.13 -6.42
CA TRP A 127 3.75 -0.77 -6.78
C TRP A 127 4.35 0.28 -5.83
N LEU A 128 4.32 0.04 -4.51
CA LEU A 128 4.91 0.97 -3.54
C LEU A 128 6.41 1.20 -3.76
N LEU A 129 7.12 0.16 -4.22
CA LEU A 129 8.55 0.24 -4.57
C LEU A 129 8.76 0.94 -5.93
N GLU A 130 7.98 0.59 -6.97
CA GLU A 130 8.14 1.15 -8.33
C GLU A 130 7.85 2.66 -8.37
N ASP A 131 6.85 3.11 -7.62
CA ASP A 131 6.46 4.51 -7.57
C ASP A 131 7.09 5.27 -6.39
N GLU A 132 8.09 4.68 -5.73
CA GLU A 132 8.84 5.28 -4.60
C GLU A 132 7.93 5.74 -3.44
N ILE A 133 6.71 5.19 -3.34
CA ILE A 133 5.75 5.55 -2.30
C ILE A 133 6.21 5.08 -0.93
N LEU A 134 6.95 3.95 -0.89
CA LEU A 134 7.52 3.46 0.36
C LEU A 134 8.56 4.44 0.91
N ASP A 135 9.40 5.04 0.04
CA ASP A 135 10.37 6.08 0.43
C ASP A 135 9.65 7.31 1.02
N TYR A 136 8.51 7.69 0.43
CA TYR A 136 7.68 8.77 0.98
C TYR A 136 7.15 8.42 2.37
N ILE A 137 6.63 7.21 2.57
CA ILE A 137 6.09 6.75 3.85
C ILE A 137 7.20 6.72 4.92
N GLU A 138 8.39 6.23 4.58
CA GLU A 138 9.57 6.22 5.46
C GLU A 138 9.93 7.63 5.90
N LYS A 139 10.05 8.55 4.95
CA LYS A 139 10.45 9.95 5.19
C LYS A 139 9.44 10.72 6.07
N TYR A 140 8.14 10.48 5.87
CA TYR A 140 7.07 11.21 6.56
C TYR A 140 6.30 10.37 7.58
N ARG A 141 6.91 9.28 8.05
CA ARG A 141 6.31 8.29 8.96
C ARG A 141 5.65 8.92 10.18
N GLU A 142 6.33 9.83 10.85
CA GLU A 142 5.85 10.45 12.09
C GLU A 142 4.61 11.31 11.86
N GLN A 143 4.61 12.12 10.80
CA GLN A 143 3.47 12.95 10.44
C GLN A 143 2.23 12.11 10.11
N ILE A 144 2.42 11.02 9.37
CA ILE A 144 1.36 10.09 9.00
C ILE A 144 0.81 9.38 10.23
N ASN A 145 1.67 8.94 11.15
CA ASN A 145 1.29 8.32 12.42
C ASN A 145 0.48 9.27 13.29
N GLU A 146 0.89 10.54 13.39
CA GLU A 146 0.15 11.51 14.22
C GLU A 146 -1.24 11.80 13.63
N ASP A 147 -1.35 11.98 12.32
CA ASP A 147 -2.66 12.11 11.64
C ASP A 147 -3.57 10.90 11.90
N HIS A 148 -3.01 9.70 11.85
CA HIS A 148 -3.75 8.47 12.15
C HIS A 148 -4.24 8.45 13.61
N ARG A 149 -3.37 8.79 14.57
CA ARG A 149 -3.72 8.85 16.01
C ARG A 149 -4.81 9.88 16.26
N GLU A 150 -4.68 11.07 15.67
CA GLU A 150 -5.67 12.14 15.81
C GLU A 150 -7.03 11.72 15.23
N SER A 151 -7.05 11.08 14.08
CA SER A 151 -8.27 10.55 13.47
C SER A 151 -8.95 9.51 14.35
N LEU A 152 -8.18 8.63 14.99
CA LEU A 152 -8.72 7.66 15.96
C LEU A 152 -9.31 8.34 17.19
N ARG A 153 -8.68 9.38 17.74
CA ARG A 153 -9.19 10.18 18.87
C ARG A 153 -10.53 10.83 18.50
N ARG A 154 -10.59 11.50 17.35
CA ARG A 154 -11.83 12.13 16.83
C ARG A 154 -12.96 11.12 16.65
N SER A 155 -12.65 9.95 16.10
CA SER A 155 -13.64 8.87 15.93
C SER A 155 -14.21 8.35 17.25
N LYS A 156 -13.38 8.21 18.28
CA LYS A 156 -13.80 7.80 19.62
C LYS A 156 -14.72 8.85 20.25
N THR A 157 -14.36 10.13 20.17
CA THR A 157 -15.15 11.25 20.70
C THR A 157 -16.52 11.35 20.01
N ASN A 158 -16.56 11.21 18.68
CA ASN A 158 -17.80 11.24 17.93
C ASN A 158 -18.71 10.03 18.23
N LYS A 159 -18.14 8.84 18.43
CA LYS A 159 -18.91 7.66 18.88
C LYS A 159 -19.50 7.85 20.27
N ALA A 160 -18.76 8.46 21.20
CA ALA A 160 -19.25 8.75 22.54
C ALA A 160 -20.43 9.75 22.51
N LYS A 161 -20.33 10.83 21.70
CA LYS A 161 -21.39 11.83 21.50
C LYS A 161 -22.64 11.26 20.81
N ASN A 162 -22.50 10.26 19.95
CA ASN A 162 -23.61 9.66 19.19
C ASN A 162 -24.29 8.48 19.88
N ARG A 163 -23.75 7.96 20.99
CA ARG A 163 -24.38 6.87 21.75
C ARG A 163 -25.77 7.21 22.31
N GLY A 164 -26.11 8.52 22.40
CA GLY A 164 -27.43 8.98 22.84
C GLY A 164 -28.46 9.28 21.73
N LYS A 165 -28.11 9.19 20.46
CA LYS A 165 -28.96 9.71 19.38
C LYS A 165 -29.45 8.70 18.35
N GLY A 166 -29.39 7.41 18.60
CA GLY A 166 -30.03 6.35 17.78
C GLY A 166 -29.86 6.40 16.24
N LYS A 167 -29.14 7.39 15.70
CA LYS A 167 -28.93 7.56 14.26
C LYS A 167 -27.69 6.79 13.82
N LYS A 168 -27.88 5.74 13.01
CA LYS A 168 -26.77 5.08 12.29
C LYS A 168 -26.07 6.13 11.44
N SER A 169 -24.80 6.41 11.75
CA SER A 169 -23.94 7.27 10.94
C SER A 169 -23.91 6.71 9.51
N ARG A 170 -24.43 7.46 8.55
CA ARG A 170 -24.27 7.15 7.12
C ARG A 170 -22.78 7.11 6.82
N ARG A 171 -22.30 6.02 6.19
CA ARG A 171 -20.94 6.01 5.61
C ARG A 171 -20.84 7.22 4.69
N GLN A 172 -19.89 8.10 4.95
CA GLN A 172 -19.57 9.16 3.99
C GLN A 172 -18.98 8.47 2.75
N GLU A 173 -19.71 8.56 1.65
CA GLU A 173 -19.24 8.06 0.37
C GLU A 173 -17.93 8.73 0.01
N LEU A 174 -16.98 7.94 -0.47
CA LEU A 174 -15.65 8.39 -0.92
C LEU A 174 -15.72 9.37 -2.10
N SER A 175 -16.91 9.54 -2.70
CA SER A 175 -17.12 10.17 -4.02
C SER A 175 -17.29 11.69 -4.02
N LYS A 176 -17.29 12.39 -2.89
CA LYS A 176 -17.60 13.84 -2.88
C LYS A 176 -16.48 14.76 -3.35
N SER A 177 -15.44 14.31 -4.02
CA SER A 177 -14.36 15.26 -4.26
C SER A 177 -13.42 15.09 -5.45
N ALA A 178 -13.76 14.38 -6.50
CA ALA A 178 -12.92 14.39 -7.70
C ALA A 178 -12.69 15.85 -8.19
N TYR A 179 -13.74 16.65 -8.26
CA TYR A 179 -13.64 18.07 -8.65
C TYR A 179 -12.83 18.91 -7.66
N LYS A 180 -13.11 18.81 -6.36
CA LYS A 180 -12.36 19.54 -5.32
C LYS A 180 -10.89 19.11 -5.25
N ARG A 181 -10.59 17.87 -5.59
CA ARG A 181 -9.25 17.34 -5.61
C ARG A 181 -8.45 17.89 -6.80
N CYS A 182 -9.03 17.94 -8.00
CA CYS A 182 -8.39 18.52 -9.19
C CYS A 182 -7.95 19.96 -8.97
N ILE A 183 -8.80 20.79 -8.35
CA ILE A 183 -8.47 22.19 -8.03
C ILE A 183 -7.30 22.26 -7.02
N ARG A 184 -7.24 21.34 -6.07
CA ARG A 184 -6.18 21.33 -5.05
C ARG A 184 -4.81 20.88 -5.61
N VAL A 185 -4.77 19.94 -6.54
CA VAL A 185 -3.51 19.45 -7.14
C VAL A 185 -2.77 20.56 -7.87
N SER A 186 -3.48 21.47 -8.56
CA SER A 186 -2.86 22.59 -9.27
C SER A 186 -2.17 23.62 -8.36
N GLN A 187 -2.45 23.59 -7.06
CA GLN A 187 -1.95 24.56 -6.06
C GLN A 187 -0.92 23.97 -5.09
N LYS A 188 -0.57 22.69 -5.21
CA LYS A 188 0.33 22.03 -4.24
C LYS A 188 1.75 21.93 -4.72
N ASN A 189 2.65 22.09 -3.77
CA ASN A 189 4.06 21.77 -3.95
C ASN A 189 4.22 20.25 -4.13
N ILE A 190 4.90 19.88 -5.20
CA ILE A 190 5.28 18.50 -5.47
C ILE A 190 6.44 18.14 -4.56
N ILE A 191 6.32 17.04 -3.83
CA ILE A 191 7.34 16.57 -2.90
C ILE A 191 8.41 15.80 -3.70
N SER A 192 9.65 16.30 -3.70
CA SER A 192 10.79 15.59 -4.30
C SER A 192 11.31 14.53 -3.35
N LEU A 193 11.58 13.34 -3.88
CA LEU A 193 12.19 12.22 -3.18
C LEU A 193 13.69 12.07 -3.52
N ALA A 194 14.19 12.85 -4.49
CA ALA A 194 15.61 12.89 -4.77
C ALA A 194 16.38 13.44 -3.55
N PRO A 195 17.55 12.90 -3.21
CA PRO A 195 18.46 13.56 -2.28
C PRO A 195 18.88 14.91 -2.87
N ASP A 196 19.02 15.91 -1.99
CA ASP A 196 19.55 17.23 -2.33
C ASP A 196 21.02 17.12 -2.83
#